data_278796927d3f7c9ffc4e2b1e1070d0cc
#
_entry.id   278796927d3f7c9ffc4e2b1e1070d0cc
#
_cell.length_a   1.000
_cell.length_b   1.000
_cell.length_c   1.000
_cell.angle_alpha   90.00
_cell.angle_beta   90.00
_cell.angle_gamma   90.00
#
_symmetry.space_group_name_H-M   'P 1'
#
loop_
_entity.id
_entity.type
_entity.pdbx_description
1 polymer ?
#
loop_
_entity_poly.entity_id
_entity_poly.type
_entity_poly.pdbx_seq_one_letter_code
_entity_poly.pdbx_strand_id
1 'polypeptide(L)'
;MSGDAHHITQPHTDGRGAILAMTCALKQSGLHPNQVDYLNAHATSTPLGDKVEATAIRTVFSDHATSGSLAFSSTKGAIGHLLGAAGAVEAIFTVLAIHHGVATLTLNVKEPDPTFDDAFLPLTASKRCRIRSIILFLGLDDNLHYNHSSKTAI
;
A
#
# COMPACT_ATOMS: atom_id res chain seq x y z
N MET A 1 -0.98 7.44 -12.72
CA MET A 1 -2.22 7.45 -11.90
C MET A 1 -3.25 6.59 -12.58
N SER A 2 -4.09 5.93 -11.81
CA SER A 2 -5.21 5.12 -12.30
C SER A 2 -6.45 5.43 -11.46
N GLY A 3 -7.62 5.27 -12.03
CA GLY A 3 -8.90 5.37 -11.33
C GLY A 3 -9.68 4.09 -11.49
N ASP A 4 -10.47 3.72 -10.50
CA ASP A 4 -11.29 2.51 -10.55
C ASP A 4 -12.56 2.70 -11.42
N ALA A 5 -13.07 3.92 -11.45
CA ALA A 5 -14.29 4.31 -12.20
C ALA A 5 -15.50 3.40 -11.93
N HIS A 6 -15.58 2.82 -10.73
CA HIS A 6 -16.64 1.89 -10.34
C HIS A 6 -17.75 2.59 -9.53
N HIS A 7 -17.41 3.14 -8.39
CA HIS A 7 -18.33 3.79 -7.46
C HIS A 7 -17.64 4.94 -6.75
N ILE A 8 -18.41 5.89 -6.22
CA ILE A 8 -17.87 7.10 -5.61
C ILE A 8 -17.05 6.83 -4.34
N THR A 9 -17.38 5.77 -3.59
CA THR A 9 -16.73 5.43 -2.31
C THR A 9 -16.37 3.96 -2.16
N GLN A 10 -16.68 3.11 -3.14
CA GLN A 10 -16.44 1.66 -3.04
C GLN A 10 -15.51 1.19 -4.15
N PRO A 11 -14.45 0.44 -3.81
CA PRO A 11 -13.61 -0.17 -4.82
C PRO A 11 -14.37 -1.29 -5.54
N HIS A 12 -14.01 -1.55 -6.77
CA HIS A 12 -14.45 -2.75 -7.45
C HIS A 12 -13.90 -3.98 -6.75
N THR A 13 -14.73 -4.98 -6.53
CA THR A 13 -14.42 -6.16 -5.70
C THR A 13 -13.25 -7.01 -6.21
N ASP A 14 -12.88 -6.89 -7.48
CA ASP A 14 -11.72 -7.57 -8.07
C ASP A 14 -10.39 -6.80 -7.87
N GLY A 15 -10.44 -5.62 -7.26
CA GLY A 15 -9.25 -4.81 -6.98
C GLY A 15 -8.57 -4.20 -8.20
N ARG A 16 -9.25 -4.14 -9.36
CA ARG A 16 -8.66 -3.69 -10.63
C ARG A 16 -7.99 -2.32 -10.55
N GLY A 17 -8.57 -1.38 -9.81
CA GLY A 17 -8.02 -0.04 -9.64
C GLY A 17 -6.67 -0.07 -8.93
N ALA A 18 -6.59 -0.81 -7.83
CA ALA A 18 -5.37 -1.01 -7.07
C ALA A 18 -4.29 -1.78 -7.86
N ILE A 19 -4.70 -2.86 -8.54
CA ILE A 19 -3.81 -3.64 -9.41
C ILE A 19 -3.22 -2.75 -10.50
N LEU A 20 -4.06 -1.95 -11.16
CA LEU A 20 -3.62 -1.05 -12.22
C LEU A 20 -2.65 0.01 -11.68
N ALA A 21 -2.93 0.60 -10.52
CA ALA A 21 -2.07 1.60 -9.88
C ALA A 21 -0.67 1.04 -9.59
N MET A 22 -0.60 -0.11 -8.91
CA MET A 22 0.66 -0.77 -8.56
C MET A 22 1.42 -1.22 -9.81
N THR A 23 0.74 -1.81 -10.78
CA THR A 23 1.35 -2.24 -12.05
C THR A 23 1.91 -1.07 -12.84
N CYS A 24 1.18 0.06 -12.90
CA CYS A 24 1.68 1.28 -13.54
C CYS A 24 2.91 1.84 -12.83
N ALA A 25 2.92 1.83 -11.49
CA ALA A 25 4.07 2.29 -10.71
C ALA A 25 5.31 1.44 -10.97
N LEU A 26 5.17 0.11 -10.93
CA LEU A 26 6.25 -0.84 -11.26
C LEU A 26 6.78 -0.63 -12.68
N LYS A 27 5.88 -0.51 -13.65
CA LYS A 27 6.27 -0.27 -15.05
C LYS A 27 7.02 1.05 -15.22
N GLN A 28 6.57 2.12 -14.57
CA GLN A 28 7.21 3.44 -14.67
C GLN A 28 8.57 3.50 -13.98
N SER A 29 8.74 2.77 -12.88
CA SER A 29 10.02 2.69 -12.17
C SER A 29 11.00 1.68 -12.80
N GLY A 30 10.56 0.84 -13.72
CA GLY A 30 11.37 -0.23 -14.30
C GLY A 30 11.68 -1.36 -13.31
N LEU A 31 10.91 -1.45 -12.22
CA LEU A 31 11.10 -2.47 -11.19
C LEU A 31 10.22 -3.70 -11.45
N HIS A 32 10.76 -4.87 -11.15
CA HIS A 32 9.98 -6.08 -11.00
C HIS A 32 9.35 -6.16 -9.60
N PRO A 33 8.19 -6.82 -9.43
CA PRO A 33 7.53 -6.95 -8.14
C PRO A 33 8.46 -7.47 -7.02
N ASN A 34 9.31 -8.44 -7.32
CA ASN A 34 10.26 -9.03 -6.36
C ASN A 34 11.42 -8.11 -5.94
N GLN A 35 11.53 -6.94 -6.52
CA GLN A 35 12.51 -5.93 -6.15
C GLN A 35 11.95 -4.88 -5.17
N VAL A 36 10.67 -4.97 -4.85
CA VAL A 36 10.02 -4.07 -3.89
C VAL A 36 10.18 -4.63 -2.48
N ASP A 37 10.82 -3.88 -1.61
CA ASP A 37 11.09 -4.30 -0.24
C ASP A 37 9.94 -3.96 0.71
N TYR A 38 9.23 -2.86 0.44
CA TYR A 38 8.19 -2.35 1.33
C TYR A 38 7.02 -1.71 0.57
N LEU A 39 5.82 -1.91 1.06
CA LEU A 39 4.59 -1.30 0.57
C LEU A 39 3.89 -0.56 1.72
N ASN A 40 3.67 0.74 1.55
CA ASN A 40 2.81 1.51 2.44
C ASN A 40 1.37 1.40 1.93
N ALA A 41 0.57 0.64 2.67
CA ALA A 41 -0.79 0.29 2.26
C ALA A 41 -1.79 1.40 2.62
N HIS A 42 -2.83 1.54 1.81
CA HIS A 42 -3.92 2.46 2.08
C HIS A 42 -4.69 2.07 3.35
N ALA A 43 -5.07 0.82 3.48
CA ALA A 43 -5.62 0.13 4.65
C ALA A 43 -6.41 1.04 5.62
N THR A 44 -7.62 1.39 5.22
CA THR A 44 -8.51 2.29 5.99
C THR A 44 -9.26 1.60 7.13
N SER A 45 -9.00 0.32 7.36
CA SER A 45 -9.71 -0.52 8.33
C SER A 45 -11.20 -0.70 7.99
N THR A 46 -11.50 -0.77 6.70
CA THR A 46 -12.84 -1.09 6.20
C THR A 46 -12.88 -2.53 5.68
N PRO A 47 -13.91 -3.34 6.03
CA PRO A 47 -13.95 -4.76 5.67
C PRO A 47 -13.80 -5.02 4.17
N LEU A 48 -14.44 -4.20 3.32
CA LEU A 48 -14.35 -4.33 1.87
C LEU A 48 -13.01 -3.80 1.34
N GLY A 49 -12.60 -2.61 1.77
CA GLY A 49 -11.40 -1.94 1.27
C GLY A 49 -10.13 -2.76 1.53
N ASP A 50 -9.93 -3.17 2.76
CA ASP A 50 -8.73 -3.92 3.17
C ASP A 50 -8.66 -5.29 2.47
N LYS A 51 -9.81 -5.98 2.31
CA LYS A 51 -9.87 -7.25 1.58
C LYS A 51 -9.52 -7.09 0.10
N VAL A 52 -10.06 -6.06 -0.54
CA VAL A 52 -9.78 -5.76 -1.96
C VAL A 52 -8.32 -5.40 -2.15
N GLU A 53 -7.76 -4.57 -1.26
CA GLU A 53 -6.35 -4.20 -1.31
C GLU A 53 -5.43 -5.41 -1.08
N ALA A 54 -5.71 -6.25 -0.10
CA ALA A 54 -4.98 -7.49 0.14
C ALA A 54 -4.97 -8.40 -1.09
N THR A 55 -6.12 -8.55 -1.75
CA THR A 55 -6.24 -9.33 -3.00
C THR A 55 -5.40 -8.71 -4.11
N ALA A 56 -5.41 -7.39 -4.25
CA ALA A 56 -4.63 -6.69 -5.26
C ALA A 56 -3.12 -6.85 -5.02
N ILE A 57 -2.66 -6.74 -3.76
CA ILE A 57 -1.25 -6.95 -3.39
C ILE A 57 -0.81 -8.39 -3.75
N ARG A 58 -1.61 -9.39 -3.36
CA ARG A 58 -1.32 -10.79 -3.72
C ARG A 58 -1.26 -11.00 -5.23
N THR A 59 -2.15 -10.37 -5.98
CA THR A 59 -2.19 -10.47 -7.46
C THR A 59 -0.95 -9.89 -8.11
N VAL A 60 -0.50 -8.71 -7.66
CA VAL A 60 0.64 -8.01 -8.27
C VAL A 60 1.96 -8.60 -7.84
N PHE A 61 2.11 -8.97 -6.57
CA PHE A 61 3.38 -9.42 -6.00
C PHE A 61 3.51 -10.95 -5.88
N SER A 62 2.42 -11.70 -6.08
CA SER A 62 2.40 -13.16 -6.10
C SER A 62 3.19 -13.80 -4.95
N ASP A 63 4.11 -14.70 -5.26
CA ASP A 63 4.93 -15.40 -4.25
C ASP A 63 5.78 -14.44 -3.40
N HIS A 64 6.16 -13.29 -3.92
CA HIS A 64 6.93 -12.29 -3.16
C HIS A 64 6.13 -11.73 -1.98
N ALA A 65 4.81 -11.54 -2.16
CA ALA A 65 3.92 -11.15 -1.06
C ALA A 65 3.70 -12.29 -0.06
N THR A 66 3.40 -13.49 -0.55
CA THR A 66 3.00 -14.63 0.28
C THR A 66 4.16 -15.35 0.97
N SER A 67 5.40 -15.13 0.52
CA SER A 67 6.60 -15.65 1.19
C SER A 67 7.08 -14.81 2.38
N GLY A 68 6.40 -13.67 2.68
CA GLY A 68 6.85 -12.72 3.69
C GLY A 68 8.08 -11.90 3.26
N SER A 69 8.45 -11.94 1.98
CA SER A 69 9.57 -11.16 1.43
C SER A 69 9.20 -9.70 1.23
N LEU A 70 7.94 -9.42 0.88
CA LEU A 70 7.39 -8.09 0.83
C LEU A 70 6.92 -7.67 2.23
N ALA A 71 7.52 -6.64 2.78
CA ALA A 71 6.99 -6.00 3.98
C ALA A 71 5.87 -5.03 3.58
N PHE A 72 4.76 -5.03 4.32
CA PHE A 72 3.71 -4.01 4.13
C PHE A 72 3.10 -3.58 5.46
N SER A 73 2.65 -2.35 5.53
CA SER A 73 2.00 -1.79 6.71
C SER A 73 1.21 -0.53 6.35
N SER A 74 0.41 -0.04 7.28
CA SER A 74 -0.26 1.25 7.16
C SER A 74 0.02 2.12 8.38
N THR A 75 0.35 3.37 8.12
CA THR A 75 0.54 4.38 9.18
C THR A 75 -0.78 4.96 9.69
N LYS A 76 -1.90 4.66 9.03
CA LYS A 76 -3.23 5.18 9.41
C LYS A 76 -3.68 4.77 10.81
N GLY A 77 -3.23 3.62 11.30
CA GLY A 77 -3.48 3.21 12.68
C GLY A 77 -2.91 4.18 13.73
N ALA A 78 -1.88 4.95 13.36
CA ALA A 78 -1.23 5.94 14.23
C ALA A 78 -1.80 7.35 14.05
N ILE A 79 -2.07 7.76 12.80
CA ILE A 79 -2.35 9.17 12.45
C ILE A 79 -3.78 9.40 11.96
N GLY A 80 -4.56 8.34 11.76
CA GLY A 80 -5.88 8.40 11.13
C GLY A 80 -5.79 8.59 9.61
N HIS A 81 -6.95 8.64 8.97
CA HIS A 81 -7.08 8.93 7.54
C HIS A 81 -7.20 10.45 7.34
N LEU A 82 -6.17 11.04 6.75
CA LEU A 82 -6.06 12.49 6.57
C LEU A 82 -6.70 12.99 5.26
N LEU A 83 -7.58 12.19 4.64
CA LEU A 83 -8.26 12.53 3.39
C LEU A 83 -7.25 13.00 2.32
N GLY A 84 -7.45 14.18 1.71
CA GLY A 84 -6.56 14.70 0.68
C GLY A 84 -5.10 14.93 1.11
N ALA A 85 -4.79 14.94 2.41
CA ALA A 85 -3.43 15.02 2.91
C ALA A 85 -2.79 13.64 3.16
N ALA A 86 -3.57 12.55 3.14
CA ALA A 86 -3.10 11.22 3.49
C ALA A 86 -1.88 10.80 2.65
N GLY A 87 -1.98 10.92 1.34
CA GLY A 87 -0.91 10.54 0.44
C GLY A 87 0.39 11.33 0.63
N ALA A 88 0.29 12.63 0.91
CA ALA A 88 1.48 13.44 1.17
C ALA A 88 2.20 13.01 2.47
N VAL A 89 1.45 12.72 3.52
CA VAL A 89 2.01 12.26 4.79
C VAL A 89 2.58 10.84 4.66
N GLU A 90 1.89 9.95 3.99
CA GLU A 90 2.38 8.59 3.70
C GLU A 90 3.65 8.61 2.84
N ALA A 91 3.76 9.54 1.88
CA ALA A 91 4.99 9.75 1.12
C ALA A 91 6.16 10.16 2.03
N ILE A 92 5.92 11.02 3.02
CA ILE A 92 6.94 11.41 4.01
C ILE A 92 7.40 10.19 4.81
N PHE A 93 6.48 9.39 5.35
CA PHE A 93 6.83 8.16 6.07
C PHE A 93 7.59 7.18 5.20
N THR A 94 7.22 7.08 3.93
CA THR A 94 7.89 6.24 2.93
C THR A 94 9.34 6.69 2.70
N VAL A 95 9.58 7.98 2.51
CA VAL A 95 10.93 8.55 2.37
C VAL A 95 11.75 8.31 3.64
N LEU A 96 11.16 8.53 4.81
CA LEU A 96 11.82 8.27 6.10
C LEU A 96 12.13 6.79 6.29
N ALA A 97 11.27 5.88 5.84
CA ALA A 97 11.52 4.45 5.89
C ALA A 97 12.76 4.06 5.07
N ILE A 98 12.93 4.63 3.88
CA ILE A 98 14.16 4.45 3.07
C ILE A 98 15.37 5.04 3.80
N HIS A 99 15.27 6.28 4.24
CA HIS A 99 16.39 7.00 4.85
C HIS A 99 16.92 6.30 6.09
N HIS A 100 16.04 5.81 6.94
CA HIS A 100 16.41 5.15 8.20
C HIS A 100 16.56 3.62 8.08
N GLY A 101 16.18 3.02 6.96
CA GLY A 101 16.16 1.56 6.79
C GLY A 101 15.19 0.88 7.76
N VAL A 102 14.05 1.52 8.06
CA VAL A 102 13.06 1.02 9.01
C VAL A 102 11.67 1.06 8.39
N ALA A 103 11.08 -0.10 8.15
CA ALA A 103 9.66 -0.17 7.79
C ALA A 103 8.80 0.18 9.01
N THR A 104 7.79 1.01 8.78
CA THR A 104 6.83 1.38 9.83
C THR A 104 5.93 0.20 10.20
N LEU A 105 5.33 0.25 11.36
CA LEU A 105 4.39 -0.77 11.81
C LEU A 105 2.94 -0.34 11.61
N THR A 106 2.03 -1.31 11.54
CA THR A 106 0.59 -1.08 11.64
C THR A 106 0.19 -1.17 13.12
N LEU A 107 -0.29 -0.07 13.68
CA LEU A 107 -0.77 -0.04 15.07
C LEU A 107 -2.16 -0.66 15.19
N ASN A 108 -2.46 -1.14 16.41
CA ASN A 108 -3.78 -1.60 16.82
C ASN A 108 -4.31 -2.87 16.13
N VAL A 109 -3.48 -3.62 15.41
CA VAL A 109 -3.85 -4.94 14.90
C VAL A 109 -3.76 -5.94 16.04
N LYS A 110 -4.91 -6.30 16.61
CA LYS A 110 -5.02 -7.32 17.66
C LYS A 110 -5.36 -8.68 17.06
N GLU A 111 -6.32 -8.70 16.15
CA GLU A 111 -6.81 -9.88 15.46
C GLU A 111 -6.86 -9.56 13.96
N PRO A 112 -5.91 -10.07 13.16
CA PRO A 112 -5.95 -9.89 11.72
C PRO A 112 -7.21 -10.53 11.12
N ASP A 113 -7.78 -9.88 10.09
CA ASP A 113 -8.86 -10.48 9.32
C ASP A 113 -8.40 -11.82 8.69
N PRO A 114 -9.27 -12.85 8.57
CA PRO A 114 -8.93 -14.13 7.95
C PRO A 114 -8.39 -14.06 6.52
N THR A 115 -8.53 -12.91 5.86
CA THR A 115 -7.88 -12.65 4.55
C THR A 115 -6.36 -12.64 4.66
N PHE A 116 -5.83 -12.34 5.85
CA PHE A 116 -4.39 -12.33 6.15
C PHE A 116 -4.02 -13.65 6.82
N ASP A 117 -3.22 -14.47 6.16
CA ASP A 117 -2.66 -15.70 6.71
C ASP A 117 -1.26 -15.44 7.30
N ASP A 118 -0.69 -16.44 7.96
CA ASP A 118 0.60 -16.34 8.66
C ASP A 118 1.77 -15.89 7.77
N ALA A 119 1.68 -16.13 6.46
CA ALA A 119 2.71 -15.75 5.49
C ALA A 119 2.47 -14.36 4.91
N PHE A 120 1.25 -13.85 5.02
CA PHE A 120 0.84 -12.56 4.49
C PHE A 120 0.19 -11.71 5.58
N LEU A 121 1.00 -11.26 6.52
CA LEU A 121 0.57 -10.39 7.63
C LEU A 121 1.17 -9.00 7.51
N PRO A 122 0.39 -7.96 7.83
CA PRO A 122 0.94 -6.62 7.95
C PRO A 122 1.96 -6.57 9.10
N LEU A 123 2.98 -5.75 8.94
CA LEU A 123 3.96 -5.54 10.01
C LEU A 123 3.29 -4.96 11.25
N THR A 124 3.40 -5.66 12.37
CA THR A 124 2.93 -5.23 13.68
C THR A 124 4.05 -4.72 14.58
N ALA A 125 5.30 -4.88 14.15
CA ALA A 125 6.49 -4.34 14.80
C ALA A 125 7.42 -3.72 13.76
N SER A 126 8.12 -2.65 14.12
CA SER A 126 9.08 -2.02 13.23
C SER A 126 10.18 -3.00 12.85
N LYS A 127 10.42 -3.16 11.56
CA LYS A 127 11.43 -4.05 11.02
C LYS A 127 12.57 -3.19 10.47
N ARG A 128 13.76 -3.38 11.00
CA ARG A 128 14.98 -2.87 10.37
C ARG A 128 15.30 -3.74 9.17
N CYS A 129 15.33 -3.16 8.00
CA CYS A 129 15.66 -3.86 6.77
C CYS A 129 16.32 -2.89 5.79
N ARG A 130 17.03 -3.45 4.82
CA ARG A 130 17.61 -2.62 3.76
C ARG A 130 16.50 -2.31 2.75
N ILE A 131 15.78 -1.23 2.98
CA ILE A 131 14.73 -0.77 2.08
C ILE A 131 15.39 0.03 0.96
N ARG A 132 15.28 -0.44 -0.27
CA ARG A 132 15.79 0.21 -1.48
C ARG A 132 14.70 0.68 -2.41
N SER A 133 13.55 0.00 -2.34
CA SER A 133 12.42 0.30 -3.19
C SER A 133 11.11 0.15 -2.43
N ILE A 134 10.24 1.12 -2.62
CA ILE A 134 8.93 1.21 -1.97
C ILE A 134 7.87 1.52 -3.01
N ILE A 135 6.70 0.95 -2.81
CA ILE A 135 5.48 1.40 -3.46
C ILE A 135 4.60 2.08 -2.42
N LEU A 136 4.20 3.30 -2.73
CA LEU A 136 3.18 4.02 -2.03
C LEU A 136 1.86 3.82 -2.77
N PHE A 137 0.89 3.22 -2.10
CA PHE A 137 -0.46 3.10 -2.62
C PHE A 137 -1.34 4.20 -2.04
N LEU A 138 -1.73 5.13 -2.90
CA LEU A 138 -2.71 6.16 -2.59
C LEU A 138 -4.08 5.60 -2.93
N GLY A 139 -4.92 5.47 -1.93
CA GLY A 139 -6.16 4.71 -2.01
C GLY A 139 -7.22 5.22 -2.95
N LEU A 140 -8.25 4.41 -3.04
CA LEU A 140 -9.39 4.54 -3.95
C LEU A 140 -10.36 5.67 -3.60
N ASP A 141 -10.24 6.29 -2.43
CA ASP A 141 -11.15 7.33 -1.96
C ASP A 141 -10.86 8.72 -2.54
N ASP A 142 -9.74 8.87 -3.29
CA ASP A 142 -9.34 10.13 -3.89
C ASP A 142 -10.00 10.37 -5.27
N ASN A 143 -11.27 10.00 -5.43
CA ASN A 143 -12.12 10.47 -6.54
C ASN A 143 -12.47 11.96 -6.46
N LEU A 144 -11.88 12.69 -5.54
CA LEU A 144 -11.82 14.13 -5.58
C LEU A 144 -10.77 14.52 -6.62
N HIS A 145 -11.24 15.02 -7.74
CA HIS A 145 -10.47 15.60 -8.83
C HIS A 145 -9.30 16.45 -8.31
N TYR A 146 -8.15 15.86 -8.12
CA TYR A 146 -6.90 16.56 -7.99
C TYR A 146 -6.05 16.27 -9.22
N ASN A 147 -6.25 17.12 -10.24
CA ASN A 147 -5.29 17.31 -11.31
C ASN A 147 -4.01 17.87 -10.71
N HIS A 148 -3.11 17.05 -10.25
CA HIS A 148 -1.73 17.46 -10.08
C HIS A 148 -0.80 16.34 -10.53
N SER A 149 -0.08 16.62 -11.60
CA SER A 149 1.08 15.90 -12.05
C SER A 149 2.11 15.87 -10.93
N SER A 150 2.24 14.76 -10.22
CA SER A 150 3.45 14.46 -9.49
C SER A 150 4.09 13.23 -10.11
N LYS A 151 5.02 13.48 -11.01
CA LYS A 151 6.07 12.55 -11.32
C LYS A 151 6.91 12.43 -10.05
N THR A 152 6.77 11.36 -9.31
CA THR A 152 7.82 10.96 -8.38
C THR A 152 7.67 9.47 -8.13
N ALA A 153 8.31 8.67 -8.96
CA ALA A 153 8.84 7.39 -8.51
C ALA A 153 10.22 7.73 -7.94
N ILE A 154 10.42 7.50 -6.67
CA ILE A 154 11.74 7.46 -6.04
C ILE A 154 12.08 6.01 -5.76
#